data_6c1d53864fd7004eae465f00e031ddab
#
_entry.id   6c1d53864fd7004eae465f00e031ddab
#
_cell.length_a   1.000
_cell.length_b   1.000
_cell.length_c   1.000
_cell.angle_alpha   90.00
_cell.angle_beta   90.00
_cell.angle_gamma   90.00
#
_symmetry.space_group_name_H-M   'P 1'
#
loop_
_entity.id
_entity.type
_entity.pdbx_description
1 polymer ?
#
loop_
_entity_poly.entity_id
_entity_poly.type
_entity_poly.pdbx_seq_one_letter_code
_entity_poly.pdbx_strand_id
1 'polypeptide(L)'
;MKARLLFLFLFTFSFINTVKGQDLITFKTYDELNTYIKENNSKPLVINFWATWCAPCVKELPYFEKLNQENQNVKVILVSLDFEKQVESKLIPFLKKKKIASTSIYLADKDYNSWLPKIDKNWSGSIPATVIFNQDKKIFVEQDFSNYEELNTFVNQSITK
;
A
#
# COMPACT_ATOMS: atom_id res chain seq x y z
N MET A 1 -30.75 -22.25 -58.57
CA MET A 1 -29.74 -22.41 -57.49
C MET A 1 -29.64 -21.10 -56.72
N LYS A 2 -30.17 -21.08 -55.43
CA LYS A 2 -30.19 -19.89 -54.56
C LYS A 2 -29.09 -20.07 -53.50
N ALA A 3 -27.99 -19.31 -53.61
CA ALA A 3 -26.95 -19.26 -52.61
C ALA A 3 -27.43 -18.53 -51.35
N ARG A 4 -27.52 -19.23 -50.23
CA ARG A 4 -27.78 -18.64 -48.91
C ARG A 4 -26.43 -18.18 -48.33
N LEU A 5 -26.25 -16.86 -48.25
CA LEU A 5 -25.13 -16.25 -47.58
C LEU A 5 -25.38 -16.27 -46.06
N LEU A 6 -24.62 -17.11 -45.36
CA LEU A 6 -24.68 -17.20 -43.88
C LEU A 6 -23.78 -16.14 -43.29
N PHE A 7 -24.35 -15.06 -42.77
CA PHE A 7 -23.61 -14.02 -42.00
C PHE A 7 -23.31 -14.57 -40.60
N LEU A 8 -22.06 -14.99 -40.35
CA LEU A 8 -21.56 -15.29 -39.00
C LEU A 8 -21.28 -13.96 -38.27
N PHE A 9 -22.18 -13.59 -37.37
CA PHE A 9 -21.98 -12.47 -36.44
C PHE A 9 -21.00 -12.94 -35.35
N LEU A 10 -19.72 -12.62 -35.46
CA LEU A 10 -18.72 -12.77 -34.37
C LEU A 10 -18.99 -11.76 -33.28
N PHE A 11 -19.70 -12.19 -32.25
CA PHE A 11 -19.91 -11.41 -31.03
C PHE A 11 -18.61 -11.41 -30.21
N THR A 12 -17.76 -10.40 -30.39
CA THR A 12 -16.58 -10.19 -29.55
C THR A 12 -17.03 -9.74 -28.17
N PHE A 13 -17.04 -10.69 -27.23
CA PHE A 13 -17.33 -10.42 -25.83
C PHE A 13 -16.09 -9.68 -25.23
N SER A 14 -16.13 -8.35 -25.23
CA SER A 14 -15.14 -7.53 -24.52
C SER A 14 -15.33 -7.71 -23.02
N PHE A 15 -14.45 -8.49 -22.38
CA PHE A 15 -14.35 -8.50 -20.92
C PHE A 15 -13.84 -7.13 -20.44
N ILE A 16 -14.77 -6.29 -20.01
CA ILE A 16 -14.44 -5.07 -19.27
C ILE A 16 -14.04 -5.53 -17.87
N ASN A 17 -12.72 -5.67 -17.64
CA ASN A 17 -12.18 -5.79 -16.28
C ASN A 17 -12.41 -4.45 -15.57
N THR A 18 -13.48 -4.35 -14.81
CA THR A 18 -13.66 -3.25 -13.86
C THR A 18 -12.62 -3.42 -12.76
N VAL A 19 -11.55 -2.63 -12.82
CA VAL A 19 -10.62 -2.46 -11.69
C VAL A 19 -11.43 -1.82 -10.57
N LYS A 20 -11.88 -2.68 -9.63
CA LYS A 20 -12.52 -2.22 -8.40
C LYS A 20 -11.46 -1.48 -7.60
N GLY A 21 -11.55 -0.15 -7.52
CA GLY A 21 -10.69 0.63 -6.64
C GLY A 21 -10.80 0.04 -5.23
N GLN A 22 -9.67 -0.22 -4.58
CA GLN A 22 -9.69 -0.73 -3.21
C GLN A 22 -10.31 0.33 -2.29
N ASP A 23 -11.27 -0.10 -1.45
CA ASP A 23 -11.84 0.76 -0.43
C ASP A 23 -10.77 1.08 0.63
N LEU A 24 -10.75 2.32 1.10
CA LEU A 24 -9.87 2.74 2.19
C LEU A 24 -10.31 2.05 3.50
N ILE A 25 -9.40 1.28 4.09
CA ILE A 25 -9.63 0.67 5.40
C ILE A 25 -9.31 1.74 6.46
N THR A 26 -10.16 1.87 7.49
CA THR A 26 -9.92 2.81 8.58
C THR A 26 -9.75 2.07 9.89
N PHE A 27 -8.66 2.35 10.60
CA PHE A 27 -8.43 1.91 11.97
C PHE A 27 -8.38 3.12 12.91
N LYS A 28 -9.07 2.99 14.04
CA LYS A 28 -9.13 4.04 15.07
C LYS A 28 -7.89 4.02 15.96
N THR A 29 -7.31 2.85 16.15
CA THR A 29 -6.15 2.63 17.02
C THR A 29 -5.06 1.82 16.32
N TYR A 30 -3.83 1.99 16.79
CA TYR A 30 -2.71 1.15 16.35
C TYR A 30 -2.93 -0.34 16.70
N ASP A 31 -3.61 -0.64 17.80
CA ASP A 31 -3.84 -2.05 18.19
C ASP A 31 -4.78 -2.76 17.19
N GLU A 32 -5.74 -2.04 16.58
CA GLU A 32 -6.54 -2.57 15.46
C GLU A 32 -5.67 -2.84 14.22
N LEU A 33 -4.79 -1.88 13.86
CA LEU A 33 -3.83 -2.07 12.78
C LEU A 33 -2.89 -3.26 13.05
N ASN A 34 -2.38 -3.38 14.28
CA ASN A 34 -1.49 -4.48 14.67
C ASN A 34 -2.19 -5.85 14.60
N THR A 35 -3.46 -5.91 14.96
CA THR A 35 -4.29 -7.12 14.79
C THR A 35 -4.41 -7.47 13.31
N TYR A 36 -4.74 -6.50 12.47
CA TYR A 36 -4.81 -6.69 11.02
C TYR A 36 -3.47 -7.18 10.42
N ILE A 37 -2.34 -6.62 10.87
CA ILE A 37 -1.00 -7.05 10.45
C ILE A 37 -0.78 -8.54 10.78
N LYS A 38 -1.09 -8.95 12.02
CA LYS A 38 -0.92 -10.34 12.48
C LYS A 38 -1.79 -11.32 11.68
N GLU A 39 -3.01 -10.95 11.36
CA GLU A 39 -3.96 -11.78 10.60
C GLU A 39 -3.62 -11.87 9.10
N ASN A 40 -2.85 -10.93 8.58
CA ASN A 40 -2.53 -10.83 7.16
C ASN A 40 -1.07 -11.16 6.80
N ASN A 41 -0.28 -11.71 7.72
CA ASN A 41 1.17 -11.94 7.53
C ASN A 41 1.51 -13.32 6.92
N SER A 42 0.62 -13.90 6.12
CA SER A 42 0.90 -15.13 5.36
C SER A 42 2.06 -14.97 4.36
N LYS A 43 2.34 -13.73 3.97
CA LYS A 43 3.53 -13.28 3.22
C LYS A 43 4.16 -12.12 3.97
N PRO A 44 5.46 -11.85 3.76
CA PRO A 44 6.08 -10.64 4.27
C PRO A 44 5.27 -9.39 3.91
N LEU A 45 5.03 -8.53 4.89
CA LEU A 45 4.30 -7.27 4.73
C LEU A 45 5.30 -6.13 4.63
N VAL A 46 5.20 -5.34 3.56
CA VAL A 46 5.93 -4.08 3.39
C VAL A 46 4.96 -2.95 3.69
N ILE A 47 5.09 -2.34 4.85
CA ILE A 47 4.20 -1.29 5.34
C ILE A 47 4.91 0.05 5.26
N ASN A 48 4.38 0.97 4.46
CA ASN A 48 4.88 2.34 4.36
C ASN A 48 3.93 3.30 5.06
N PHE A 49 4.47 4.10 5.99
CA PHE A 49 3.76 5.19 6.66
C PHE A 49 3.99 6.49 5.91
N TRP A 50 2.89 7.12 5.50
CA TRP A 50 2.91 8.27 4.62
C TRP A 50 1.75 9.24 4.88
N ALA A 51 1.73 10.37 4.18
CA ALA A 51 0.56 11.26 4.14
C ALA A 51 0.52 12.06 2.84
N THR A 52 -0.66 12.56 2.45
CA THR A 52 -0.84 13.36 1.22
C THR A 52 -0.09 14.70 1.25
N TRP A 53 0.19 15.24 2.42
CA TRP A 53 0.94 16.48 2.64
C TRP A 53 2.46 16.27 2.72
N CYS A 54 2.92 15.02 2.75
CA CYS A 54 4.34 14.66 2.81
C CYS A 54 4.88 14.53 1.38
N ALA A 55 5.62 15.52 0.91
CA ALA A 55 6.12 15.55 -0.46
C ALA A 55 7.08 14.38 -0.80
N PRO A 56 8.10 14.01 0.03
CA PRO A 56 8.92 12.84 -0.25
C PRO A 56 8.12 11.54 -0.25
N CYS A 57 7.14 11.38 0.68
CA CYS A 57 6.26 10.22 0.68
C CYS A 57 5.52 10.05 -0.66
N VAL A 58 4.88 11.13 -1.13
CA VAL A 58 4.13 11.12 -2.40
C VAL A 58 5.01 10.78 -3.60
N LYS A 59 6.28 11.21 -3.56
CA LYS A 59 7.26 10.95 -4.62
C LYS A 59 7.61 9.46 -4.73
N GLU A 60 7.69 8.74 -3.62
CA GLU A 60 8.08 7.32 -3.59
C GLU A 60 6.91 6.34 -3.78
N LEU A 61 5.64 6.77 -3.60
CA LEU A 61 4.47 5.88 -3.75
C LEU A 61 4.46 5.07 -5.05
N PRO A 62 4.85 5.61 -6.24
CA PRO A 62 4.94 4.83 -7.45
C PRO A 62 5.88 3.62 -7.36
N TYR A 63 6.91 3.69 -6.52
CA TYR A 63 7.85 2.58 -6.32
C TYR A 63 7.20 1.44 -5.52
N PHE A 64 6.38 1.78 -4.51
CA PHE A 64 5.59 0.81 -3.76
C PHE A 64 4.50 0.18 -4.60
N GLU A 65 3.84 0.95 -5.48
CA GLU A 65 2.87 0.41 -6.43
C GLU A 65 3.52 -0.57 -7.41
N LYS A 66 4.71 -0.23 -7.94
CA LYS A 66 5.49 -1.12 -8.78
C LYS A 66 5.90 -2.39 -8.03
N LEU A 67 6.36 -2.25 -6.78
CA LEU A 67 6.68 -3.39 -5.92
C LEU A 67 5.47 -4.32 -5.73
N ASN A 68 4.30 -3.75 -5.44
CA ASN A 68 3.06 -4.51 -5.27
C ASN A 68 2.64 -5.29 -6.53
N GLN A 69 2.93 -4.74 -7.71
CA GLN A 69 2.61 -5.38 -8.99
C GLN A 69 3.62 -6.46 -9.39
N GLU A 70 4.91 -6.22 -9.17
CA GLU A 70 5.99 -7.06 -9.69
C GLU A 70 6.45 -8.14 -8.71
N ASN A 71 6.38 -7.87 -7.39
CA ASN A 71 6.88 -8.81 -6.38
C ASN A 71 5.74 -9.56 -5.66
N GLN A 72 5.41 -10.75 -6.18
CA GLN A 72 4.36 -11.60 -5.63
C GLN A 72 4.71 -12.25 -4.28
N ASN A 73 5.96 -12.12 -3.82
CA ASN A 73 6.43 -12.68 -2.55
C ASN A 73 6.15 -11.78 -1.34
N VAL A 74 5.70 -10.55 -1.57
CA VAL A 74 5.36 -9.59 -0.52
C VAL A 74 3.94 -9.06 -0.70
N LYS A 75 3.40 -8.44 0.36
CA LYS A 75 2.16 -7.64 0.30
C LYS A 75 2.50 -6.22 0.71
N VAL A 76 2.18 -5.26 -0.14
CA VAL A 76 2.38 -3.83 0.16
C VAL A 76 1.14 -3.27 0.83
N ILE A 77 1.34 -2.53 1.91
CA ILE A 77 0.31 -1.81 2.67
C ILE A 77 0.75 -0.36 2.84
N LEU A 78 -0.08 0.56 2.42
CA LEU A 78 0.14 2.00 2.55
C LEU A 78 -0.70 2.52 3.72
N VAL A 79 -0.07 2.92 4.82
CA VAL A 79 -0.73 3.45 6.02
C VAL A 79 -0.64 4.96 6.02
N SER A 80 -1.77 5.62 5.75
CA SER A 80 -1.88 7.07 5.78
C SER A 80 -2.00 7.59 7.21
N LEU A 81 -1.23 8.63 7.51
CA LEU A 81 -1.27 9.43 8.74
C LEU A 81 -1.89 10.82 8.49
N ASP A 82 -2.69 10.96 7.45
CA ASP A 82 -3.39 12.21 7.15
C ASP A 82 -4.27 12.66 8.34
N PHE A 83 -4.58 13.95 8.37
CA PHE A 83 -5.51 14.47 9.37
C PHE A 83 -6.94 14.01 9.06
N GLU A 84 -7.71 13.67 10.07
CA GLU A 84 -9.08 13.15 9.93
C GLU A 84 -9.95 14.01 8.98
N LYS A 85 -9.93 15.34 9.17
CA LYS A 85 -10.66 16.29 8.31
C LYS A 85 -10.21 16.31 6.84
N GLN A 86 -9.08 15.68 6.51
CA GLN A 86 -8.53 15.61 5.16
C GLN A 86 -8.78 14.26 4.49
N VAL A 87 -9.32 13.27 5.19
CA VAL A 87 -9.55 11.93 4.65
C VAL A 87 -10.49 12.02 3.44
N GLU A 88 -11.68 12.57 3.60
CA GLU A 88 -12.67 12.68 2.53
C GLU A 88 -12.26 13.70 1.46
N SER A 89 -11.65 14.83 1.88
CA SER A 89 -11.37 15.95 0.97
C SER A 89 -10.05 15.83 0.21
N LYS A 90 -9.10 15.04 0.71
CA LYS A 90 -7.77 14.91 0.11
C LYS A 90 -7.34 13.46 -0.11
N LEU A 91 -7.34 12.61 0.95
CA LEU A 91 -6.80 11.26 0.87
C LEU A 91 -7.56 10.40 -0.14
N ILE A 92 -8.87 10.27 0.00
CA ILE A 92 -9.69 9.46 -0.93
C ILE A 92 -9.59 9.94 -2.37
N PRO A 93 -9.73 11.26 -2.68
CA PRO A 93 -9.50 11.76 -4.03
C PRO A 93 -8.09 11.51 -4.57
N PHE A 94 -7.06 11.61 -3.70
CA PHE A 94 -5.68 11.33 -4.07
C PHE A 94 -5.50 9.86 -4.49
N LEU A 95 -5.95 8.91 -3.67
CA LEU A 95 -5.87 7.46 -3.94
C LEU A 95 -6.54 7.12 -5.28
N LYS A 96 -7.74 7.67 -5.53
CA LYS A 96 -8.47 7.50 -6.80
C LYS A 96 -7.71 8.09 -7.98
N LYS A 97 -7.25 9.34 -7.87
CA LYS A 97 -6.52 10.05 -8.94
C LYS A 97 -5.21 9.34 -9.30
N LYS A 98 -4.50 8.83 -8.30
CA LYS A 98 -3.24 8.11 -8.48
C LYS A 98 -3.42 6.65 -8.84
N LYS A 99 -4.67 6.13 -8.83
CA LYS A 99 -5.01 4.72 -9.11
C LYS A 99 -4.21 3.76 -8.23
N ILE A 100 -4.09 4.11 -6.94
CA ILE A 100 -3.40 3.26 -5.96
C ILE A 100 -4.11 1.90 -5.89
N ALA A 101 -3.36 0.83 -6.12
CA ALA A 101 -3.84 -0.55 -6.11
C ALA A 101 -3.39 -1.32 -4.85
N SER A 102 -2.35 -0.84 -4.18
CA SER A 102 -1.91 -1.40 -2.89
C SER A 102 -2.95 -1.21 -1.81
N THR A 103 -3.01 -2.14 -0.85
CA THR A 103 -3.90 -2.02 0.32
C THR A 103 -3.67 -0.67 1.01
N SER A 104 -4.70 0.16 1.06
CA SER A 104 -4.65 1.50 1.65
C SER A 104 -5.39 1.54 2.97
N ILE A 105 -4.72 2.00 4.01
CA ILE A 105 -5.24 2.10 5.37
C ILE A 105 -5.10 3.55 5.84
N TYR A 106 -6.13 4.08 6.48
CA TYR A 106 -6.05 5.30 7.27
C TYR A 106 -5.96 4.94 8.75
N LEU A 107 -4.89 5.40 9.42
CA LEU A 107 -4.71 5.23 10.87
C LEU A 107 -5.09 6.53 11.59
N ALA A 108 -6.22 6.50 12.33
CA ALA A 108 -6.75 7.66 13.04
C ALA A 108 -6.10 7.89 14.42
N ASP A 109 -5.26 6.95 14.88
CA ASP A 109 -4.61 7.03 16.21
C ASP A 109 -3.62 8.20 16.28
N LYS A 110 -3.92 9.18 17.12
CA LYS A 110 -3.08 10.39 17.31
C LYS A 110 -2.19 10.30 18.55
N ASP A 111 -2.28 9.24 19.32
CA ASP A 111 -1.37 8.99 20.43
C ASP A 111 -0.05 8.36 19.94
N TYR A 112 0.66 9.12 19.11
CA TYR A 112 1.91 8.69 18.48
C TYR A 112 2.91 8.15 19.51
N ASN A 113 3.01 8.77 20.68
CA ASN A 113 3.95 8.37 21.72
C ASN A 113 3.67 6.95 22.26
N SER A 114 2.43 6.50 22.22
CA SER A 114 2.05 5.17 22.71
C SER A 114 2.36 4.06 21.72
N TRP A 115 2.33 4.33 20.41
CA TRP A 115 2.43 3.27 19.41
C TRP A 115 3.68 3.32 18.50
N LEU A 116 4.30 4.49 18.25
CA LEU A 116 5.54 4.55 17.47
C LEU A 116 6.62 3.59 18.03
N PRO A 117 6.87 3.55 19.35
CA PRO A 117 7.87 2.62 19.91
C PRO A 117 7.50 1.15 19.77
N LYS A 118 6.21 0.82 19.55
CA LYS A 118 5.78 -0.56 19.28
C LYS A 118 6.20 -1.00 17.86
N ILE A 119 6.38 -0.06 16.93
CA ILE A 119 6.92 -0.32 15.60
C ILE A 119 8.45 -0.36 15.66
N ASP A 120 9.08 0.75 16.06
CA ASP A 120 10.51 0.80 16.32
C ASP A 120 10.84 1.82 17.41
N LYS A 121 11.71 1.44 18.37
CA LYS A 121 12.07 2.30 19.50
C LYS A 121 12.82 3.56 19.08
N ASN A 122 13.45 3.53 17.91
CA ASN A 122 14.25 4.64 17.39
C ASN A 122 13.45 5.49 16.40
N TRP A 123 12.20 5.15 16.09
CA TRP A 123 11.41 5.96 15.18
C TRP A 123 11.14 7.34 15.76
N SER A 124 11.66 8.37 15.09
CA SER A 124 11.46 9.78 15.52
C SER A 124 10.04 10.29 15.30
N GLY A 125 9.23 9.55 14.52
CA GLY A 125 7.91 9.97 14.06
C GLY A 125 7.92 10.66 12.71
N SER A 126 9.08 10.79 12.07
CA SER A 126 9.16 11.35 10.72
C SER A 126 8.64 10.37 9.69
N ILE A 127 8.08 10.90 8.61
CA ILE A 127 7.64 10.14 7.44
C ILE A 127 8.31 10.69 6.17
N PRO A 128 8.57 9.84 5.16
CA PRO A 128 8.16 8.44 5.08
C PRO A 128 8.94 7.52 6.02
N ALA A 129 8.29 6.46 6.44
CA ALA A 129 8.92 5.38 7.19
C ALA A 129 8.38 4.03 6.71
N THR A 130 9.25 3.04 6.61
CA THR A 130 8.89 1.72 6.13
C THR A 130 9.24 0.65 7.14
N VAL A 131 8.30 -0.24 7.42
CA VAL A 131 8.56 -1.43 8.22
C VAL A 131 8.23 -2.69 7.42
N ILE A 132 9.10 -3.70 7.50
CA ILE A 132 8.88 -5.01 6.91
C ILE A 132 8.65 -6.01 8.03
N PHE A 133 7.49 -6.66 8.02
CA PHE A 133 7.20 -7.80 8.86
C PHE A 133 7.42 -9.08 8.05
N ASN A 134 8.33 -9.94 8.50
CA ASN A 134 8.59 -11.25 7.91
C ASN A 134 8.59 -12.29 9.01
N GLN A 135 7.47 -12.97 9.22
CA GLN A 135 7.23 -13.85 10.36
C GLN A 135 7.48 -13.10 11.68
N ASP A 136 8.43 -13.56 12.50
CA ASP A 136 8.80 -12.94 13.77
C ASP A 136 9.83 -11.82 13.64
N LYS A 137 10.33 -11.57 12.41
CA LYS A 137 11.31 -10.52 12.15
C LYS A 137 10.62 -9.24 11.75
N LYS A 138 11.19 -8.15 12.25
CA LYS A 138 10.75 -6.80 11.92
C LYS A 138 11.98 -5.97 11.56
N ILE A 139 11.94 -5.34 10.38
CA ILE A 139 13.00 -4.47 9.87
C ILE A 139 12.37 -3.12 9.59
N PHE A 140 12.94 -2.07 10.16
CA PHE A 140 12.43 -0.71 10.09
C PHE A 140 13.46 0.22 9.47
N VAL A 141 12.98 1.19 8.68
CA VAL A 141 13.79 2.28 8.16
C VAL A 141 12.97 3.58 8.13
N GLU A 142 13.59 4.67 8.59
CA GLU A 142 13.03 6.02 8.59
C GLU A 142 13.76 6.84 7.53
N GLN A 143 13.40 6.62 6.26
CA GLN A 143 13.95 7.35 5.10
C GLN A 143 13.03 7.20 3.91
N ASP A 144 13.19 8.07 2.90
CA ASP A 144 12.59 7.89 1.59
C ASP A 144 13.51 7.04 0.68
N PHE A 145 12.90 6.36 -0.29
CA PHE A 145 13.61 5.66 -1.35
C PHE A 145 13.74 6.57 -2.58
N SER A 146 14.94 6.67 -3.11
CA SER A 146 15.22 7.55 -4.26
C SER A 146 14.67 7.01 -5.57
N ASN A 147 14.54 5.67 -5.66
CA ASN A 147 14.05 4.94 -6.84
C ASN A 147 13.54 3.54 -6.47
N TYR A 148 12.94 2.86 -7.46
CA TYR A 148 12.39 1.52 -7.29
C TYR A 148 13.46 0.46 -6.97
N GLU A 149 14.62 0.54 -7.59
CA GLU A 149 15.71 -0.43 -7.43
C GLU A 149 16.24 -0.43 -5.99
N GLU A 150 16.33 0.74 -5.36
CA GLU A 150 16.70 0.88 -3.96
C GLU A 150 15.67 0.21 -3.04
N LEU A 151 14.38 0.54 -3.22
CA LEU A 151 13.29 -0.08 -2.47
C LEU A 151 13.27 -1.61 -2.64
N ASN A 152 13.34 -2.09 -3.89
CA ASN A 152 13.28 -3.52 -4.20
C ASN A 152 14.48 -4.27 -3.60
N THR A 153 15.68 -3.68 -3.66
CA THR A 153 16.89 -4.26 -3.04
C THR A 153 16.73 -4.36 -1.53
N PHE A 154 16.27 -3.28 -0.88
CA PHE A 154 16.02 -3.26 0.56
C PHE A 154 15.01 -4.35 0.96
N VAL A 155 13.88 -4.45 0.25
CA VAL A 155 12.85 -5.45 0.52
C VAL A 155 13.39 -6.86 0.35
N ASN A 156 14.05 -7.17 -0.77
CA ASN A 156 14.57 -8.51 -1.03
C ASN A 156 15.62 -8.94 -0.01
N GLN A 157 16.52 -8.05 0.41
CA GLN A 157 17.48 -8.33 1.48
C GLN A 157 16.82 -8.56 2.84
N SER A 158 15.67 -7.90 3.09
CA SER A 158 14.93 -8.00 4.34
C SER A 158 14.13 -9.30 4.47
N ILE A 159 13.67 -9.86 3.36
CA ILE A 159 12.85 -11.09 3.37
C ILE A 159 13.67 -12.38 3.22
N THR A 160 14.93 -12.30 2.77
CA THR A 160 15.82 -13.45 2.58
C THR A 160 16.70 -13.78 3.79
N LYS A 161 16.75 -12.90 4.78
CA LYS A 161 17.49 -13.10 6.04
C LYS A 161 16.56 -13.67 7.12
#